data_45ad1b6c3b9f977fc9adf602c42c883d
#
_entry.id   45ad1b6c3b9f977fc9adf602c42c883d
#
_cell.length_a   1.000
_cell.length_b   1.000
_cell.length_c   1.000
_cell.angle_alpha   90.00
_cell.angle_beta   90.00
_cell.angle_gamma   90.00
#
_symmetry.space_group_name_H-M   'P 1'
#
loop_
_entity.id
_entity.type
_entity.pdbx_description
1 polymer ?
#
loop_
_entity_poly.entity_id
_entity_poly.type
_entity_poly.pdbx_seq_one_letter_code
_entity_poly.pdbx_strand_id
1 'polypeptide(L)'
;GMAAWLRTLGVTRTAVLDRAAPGQEGVWDTFARMPELRTPKQLNGLDMGLPALSVQRWYIARFGEAAWASIDRIPRLHWMDYLRWYRATLQLPVVNGVEVLNVRPATAADEAPAEDCIAVDTLQDGRPHTRLSRLVVLTTGMDGAGAWRVPAFIADALPADRCHHSSDAIDFTQLHGQRVGVLGHGAAAFDNAVAALRAGARSVDLCFRRARLPRVNPHRHIENAGLLTHYARLPDAIRWQVASHFRRVDQPPPRGSFQQACRWPNFKAHAACPWDEVRWTGHDIDVHTSQGRFQFDHVICATGHALDLAARPELQSLAPAIARWQDRFTPPADQTHPVLAAHPYLGEHYECLPRTPGIDSDWVTRVFAFNSLSYVSHGPHSTSISGHKHALPRLVRGITQRLFLDQAHTLVDDLQRYDTQELDLPEDFGIKPAASEPTPSLAALA
;
A
#
# COMPACT_ATOMS: atom_id res chain seq x y z
N GLY A 1 3.27 11.92 -2.46
CA GLY A 1 4.72 11.83 -2.21
C GLY A 1 5.49 11.47 -3.47
N MET A 2 5.31 10.26 -4.01
CA MET A 2 6.10 9.75 -5.16
C MET A 2 6.06 10.68 -6.39
N ALA A 3 4.89 11.07 -6.87
CA ALA A 3 4.78 11.94 -8.04
C ALA A 3 5.51 13.29 -7.85
N ALA A 4 5.49 13.86 -6.62
CA ALA A 4 6.26 15.05 -6.30
C ALA A 4 7.76 14.80 -6.37
N TRP A 5 8.25 13.69 -5.80
CA TRP A 5 9.65 13.29 -5.89
C TRP A 5 10.13 13.10 -7.33
N LEU A 6 9.35 12.39 -8.15
CA LEU A 6 9.67 12.17 -9.57
C LEU A 6 9.80 13.50 -10.32
N ARG A 7 8.90 14.45 -10.06
CA ARG A 7 8.96 15.78 -10.67
C ARG A 7 10.23 16.55 -10.30
N THR A 8 10.70 16.46 -9.04
CA THR A 8 11.97 17.12 -8.64
C THR A 8 13.20 16.52 -9.33
N LEU A 9 13.08 15.31 -9.86
CA LEU A 9 14.14 14.62 -10.62
C LEU A 9 13.91 14.67 -12.14
N GLY A 10 13.07 15.60 -12.62
CA GLY A 10 12.84 15.81 -14.04
C GLY A 10 11.82 14.88 -14.68
N VAL A 11 11.22 13.94 -13.96
CA VAL A 11 10.15 13.08 -14.50
C VAL A 11 8.81 13.79 -14.37
N THR A 12 8.45 14.54 -15.42
CA THR A 12 7.27 15.43 -15.43
C THR A 12 6.02 14.77 -16.03
N ARG A 13 6.20 13.81 -16.93
CA ARG A 13 5.07 13.09 -17.58
C ARG A 13 4.59 11.96 -16.69
N THR A 14 3.88 12.31 -15.62
CA THR A 14 3.31 11.37 -14.65
C THR A 14 1.80 11.58 -14.51
N ALA A 15 1.05 10.50 -14.31
CA ALA A 15 -0.37 10.52 -13.94
C ALA A 15 -0.57 9.61 -12.73
N VAL A 16 -1.45 10.01 -11.81
CA VAL A 16 -1.88 9.19 -10.67
C VAL A 16 -3.36 8.90 -10.88
N LEU A 17 -3.71 7.64 -11.08
CA LEU A 17 -5.09 7.21 -11.30
C LEU A 17 -5.71 6.77 -9.99
N ASP A 18 -6.90 7.25 -9.67
CA ASP A 18 -7.66 6.84 -8.49
C ASP A 18 -9.15 6.70 -8.84
N ARG A 19 -9.77 5.62 -8.38
CA ARG A 19 -11.20 5.38 -8.61
C ARG A 19 -12.11 6.27 -7.75
N ALA A 20 -11.59 6.79 -6.63
CA ALA A 20 -12.35 7.63 -5.71
C ALA A 20 -12.64 9.01 -6.31
N ALA A 21 -13.67 9.66 -5.81
CA ALA A 21 -13.95 11.06 -6.10
C ALA A 21 -12.83 11.98 -5.57
N PRO A 22 -12.65 13.18 -6.14
CA PRO A 22 -11.62 14.12 -5.69
C PRO A 22 -11.73 14.42 -4.18
N GLY A 23 -10.62 14.26 -3.47
CA GLY A 23 -10.52 14.48 -2.03
C GLY A 23 -11.04 13.33 -1.17
N GLN A 24 -11.39 12.19 -1.77
CA GLN A 24 -11.80 10.97 -1.07
C GLN A 24 -10.82 9.80 -1.30
N GLU A 25 -9.64 10.10 -1.79
CA GLU A 25 -8.62 9.08 -2.03
C GLU A 25 -8.17 8.40 -0.74
N GLY A 26 -8.05 7.08 -0.78
CA GLY A 26 -7.61 6.27 0.35
C GLY A 26 -8.72 5.95 1.35
N VAL A 27 -8.31 5.62 2.58
CA VAL A 27 -9.19 4.97 3.57
C VAL A 27 -9.68 5.92 4.67
N TRP A 28 -9.12 7.14 4.75
CA TRP A 28 -9.20 7.97 5.94
C TRP A 28 -10.59 8.54 6.21
N ASP A 29 -11.35 8.86 5.17
CA ASP A 29 -12.73 9.36 5.22
C ASP A 29 -13.79 8.29 4.95
N THR A 30 -13.36 7.07 4.59
CA THR A 30 -14.24 6.00 4.18
C THR A 30 -14.39 4.95 5.28
N PHE A 31 -13.63 3.87 5.23
CA PHE A 31 -13.79 2.75 6.16
C PHE A 31 -12.79 2.72 7.33
N ALA A 32 -11.84 3.63 7.43
CA ALA A 32 -11.00 3.74 8.62
C ALA A 32 -11.82 4.25 9.81
N ARG A 33 -11.89 3.47 10.89
CA ARG A 33 -12.71 3.77 12.08
C ARG A 33 -11.93 4.35 13.24
N MET A 34 -10.59 4.28 13.22
CA MET A 34 -9.78 4.84 14.30
C MET A 34 -9.98 6.36 14.40
N PRO A 35 -10.07 6.94 15.62
CA PRO A 35 -10.19 8.38 15.80
C PRO A 35 -8.90 9.12 15.47
N GLU A 36 -7.75 8.49 15.65
CA GLU A 36 -6.41 9.03 15.44
C GLU A 36 -5.49 8.02 14.74
N LEU A 37 -4.45 8.50 14.08
CA LEU A 37 -3.45 7.64 13.46
C LEU A 37 -2.78 6.73 14.49
N ARG A 38 -2.36 5.54 14.07
CA ARG A 38 -1.56 4.63 14.91
C ARG A 38 -0.09 4.98 14.93
N THR A 39 0.37 5.67 13.90
CA THR A 39 1.72 6.18 13.77
C THR A 39 1.90 7.39 14.70
N PRO A 40 2.95 7.43 15.54
CA PRO A 40 3.29 8.62 16.31
C PRO A 40 3.50 9.84 15.41
N LYS A 41 3.11 11.02 15.90
CA LYS A 41 3.17 12.25 15.10
C LYS A 41 4.57 12.61 14.59
N GLN A 42 5.63 12.10 15.23
CA GLN A 42 7.02 12.34 14.85
C GLN A 42 7.53 11.46 13.70
N LEU A 43 6.83 10.36 13.40
CA LEU A 43 7.28 9.36 12.40
C LEU A 43 6.61 9.54 11.03
N ASN A 44 6.26 10.76 10.66
CA ASN A 44 5.66 11.05 9.35
C ASN A 44 6.73 11.30 8.29
N GLY A 45 6.46 10.94 7.05
CA GLY A 45 7.47 10.94 6.01
C GLY A 45 7.02 11.26 4.59
N LEU A 46 5.94 12.05 4.42
CA LEU A 46 5.52 12.50 3.08
C LEU A 46 6.18 13.81 2.64
N ASP A 47 6.93 14.46 3.51
CA ASP A 47 7.46 15.82 3.35
C ASP A 47 8.65 15.96 2.40
N MET A 48 9.12 14.87 1.80
CA MET A 48 10.30 14.87 0.90
C MET A 48 11.58 15.48 1.54
N GLY A 49 11.66 15.50 2.88
CA GLY A 49 12.74 16.19 3.60
C GLY A 49 12.60 17.72 3.65
N LEU A 50 11.49 18.28 3.16
CA LEU A 50 11.20 19.71 3.19
C LEU A 50 10.32 20.05 4.39
N PRO A 51 10.83 20.75 5.41
CA PRO A 51 10.07 21.07 6.63
C PRO A 51 8.74 21.76 6.36
N ALA A 52 8.68 22.62 5.32
CA ALA A 52 7.47 23.35 4.94
C ALA A 52 6.31 22.45 4.51
N LEU A 53 6.61 21.24 4.03
CA LEU A 53 5.63 20.24 3.62
C LEU A 53 5.27 19.26 4.74
N SER A 54 5.92 19.34 5.91
CA SER A 54 5.66 18.42 7.01
C SER A 54 4.26 18.62 7.61
N VAL A 55 3.65 17.52 8.05
CA VAL A 55 2.37 17.57 8.76
C VAL A 55 2.45 18.41 10.03
N GLN A 56 3.62 18.44 10.70
CA GLN A 56 3.85 19.28 11.87
C GLN A 56 3.68 20.76 11.53
N ARG A 57 4.35 21.25 10.49
CA ARG A 57 4.25 22.67 10.10
C ARG A 57 2.86 23.03 9.62
N TRP A 58 2.23 22.16 8.83
CA TRP A 58 0.84 22.35 8.42
C TRP A 58 -0.11 22.40 9.62
N TYR A 59 0.04 21.49 10.59
CA TYR A 59 -0.80 21.42 11.77
C TYR A 59 -0.64 22.67 12.65
N ILE A 60 0.60 23.09 12.90
CA ILE A 60 0.92 24.29 13.68
C ILE A 60 0.35 25.56 13.00
N ALA A 61 0.51 25.69 11.69
CA ALA A 61 -0.03 26.80 10.94
C ALA A 61 -1.56 26.89 11.00
N ARG A 62 -2.25 25.75 11.12
CA ARG A 62 -3.72 25.68 11.12
C ARG A 62 -4.32 25.75 12.52
N PHE A 63 -3.69 25.14 13.51
CA PHE A 63 -4.25 24.93 14.85
C PHE A 63 -3.40 25.51 15.98
N GLY A 64 -2.20 25.96 15.70
CA GLY A 64 -1.26 26.51 16.67
C GLY A 64 -0.34 25.48 17.33
N GLU A 65 0.76 25.98 17.94
CA GLU A 65 1.76 25.13 18.61
C GLU A 65 1.21 24.40 19.83
N ALA A 66 0.35 25.04 20.60
CA ALA A 66 -0.27 24.42 21.77
C ALA A 66 -1.13 23.21 21.39
N ALA A 67 -1.88 23.31 20.27
CA ALA A 67 -2.67 22.20 19.77
C ALA A 67 -1.76 21.03 19.29
N TRP A 68 -0.65 21.33 18.62
CA TRP A 68 0.32 20.30 18.25
C TRP A 68 0.97 19.65 19.48
N ALA A 69 1.32 20.42 20.49
CA ALA A 69 1.93 19.92 21.72
C ALA A 69 0.97 18.98 22.49
N SER A 70 -0.34 19.28 22.48
CA SER A 70 -1.35 18.53 23.24
C SER A 70 -1.70 17.16 22.69
N ILE A 71 -1.33 16.83 21.45
CA ILE A 71 -1.62 15.53 20.83
C ILE A 71 -0.38 14.62 20.82
N ASP A 72 -0.56 13.31 20.98
CA ASP A 72 0.46 12.30 20.75
C ASP A 72 0.37 11.74 19.32
N ARG A 73 -0.83 11.72 18.78
CA ARG A 73 -1.18 11.18 17.47
C ARG A 73 -2.06 12.14 16.72
N ILE A 74 -1.92 12.15 15.40
CA ILE A 74 -2.70 13.05 14.54
C ILE A 74 -4.12 12.50 14.45
N PRO A 75 -5.17 13.32 14.70
CA PRO A 75 -6.54 12.94 14.43
C PRO A 75 -6.71 12.52 12.96
N ARG A 76 -7.42 11.42 12.70
CA ARG A 76 -7.58 10.83 11.36
C ARG A 76 -8.09 11.84 10.33
N LEU A 77 -9.09 12.63 10.67
CA LEU A 77 -9.65 13.62 9.75
C LEU A 77 -8.68 14.78 9.49
N HIS A 78 -7.90 15.21 10.49
CA HIS A 78 -6.84 16.20 10.27
C HIS A 78 -5.73 15.65 9.36
N TRP A 79 -5.44 14.35 9.46
CA TRP A 79 -4.52 13.71 8.51
C TRP A 79 -5.07 13.75 7.08
N MET A 80 -6.36 13.49 6.88
CA MET A 80 -6.99 13.58 5.57
C MET A 80 -6.96 15.03 5.03
N ASP A 81 -7.24 16.03 5.88
CA ASP A 81 -7.14 17.45 5.51
C ASP A 81 -5.71 17.84 5.12
N TYR A 82 -4.70 17.31 5.83
CA TYR A 82 -3.29 17.48 5.45
C TYR A 82 -3.00 16.89 4.08
N LEU A 83 -3.50 15.68 3.77
CA LEU A 83 -3.29 15.06 2.46
C LEU A 83 -3.95 15.85 1.33
N ARG A 84 -5.15 16.40 1.56
CA ARG A 84 -5.83 17.28 0.61
C ARG A 84 -5.03 18.57 0.37
N TRP A 85 -4.55 19.18 1.43
CA TRP A 85 -3.67 20.34 1.35
C TRP A 85 -2.37 20.02 0.60
N TYR A 86 -1.73 18.92 0.93
CA TYR A 86 -0.49 18.47 0.30
C TYR A 86 -0.68 18.25 -1.22
N ARG A 87 -1.79 17.60 -1.61
CA ARG A 87 -2.16 17.41 -3.01
C ARG A 87 -2.33 18.76 -3.73
N ALA A 88 -3.09 19.66 -3.17
CA ALA A 88 -3.38 20.97 -3.76
C ALA A 88 -2.12 21.84 -3.85
N THR A 89 -1.34 21.95 -2.77
CA THR A 89 -0.11 22.75 -2.70
C THR A 89 0.91 22.31 -3.74
N LEU A 90 1.07 21.00 -3.94
CA LEU A 90 2.01 20.44 -4.90
C LEU A 90 1.41 20.25 -6.29
N GLN A 91 0.15 20.57 -6.50
CA GLN A 91 -0.55 20.38 -7.77
C GLN A 91 -0.30 18.98 -8.35
N LEU A 92 -0.55 17.95 -7.53
CA LEU A 92 -0.28 16.57 -7.92
C LEU A 92 -1.20 16.14 -9.07
N PRO A 93 -0.68 15.41 -10.09
CA PRO A 93 -1.41 15.03 -11.30
C PRO A 93 -2.35 13.84 -11.06
N VAL A 94 -3.32 14.01 -10.15
CA VAL A 94 -4.29 12.97 -9.80
C VAL A 94 -5.52 13.07 -10.68
N VAL A 95 -5.82 11.97 -11.38
CA VAL A 95 -7.02 11.79 -12.20
C VAL A 95 -7.96 10.88 -11.43
N ASN A 96 -9.05 11.43 -10.94
CA ASN A 96 -10.06 10.73 -10.16
C ASN A 96 -11.13 10.08 -11.06
N GLY A 97 -11.91 9.16 -10.50
CA GLY A 97 -12.98 8.43 -11.22
C GLY A 97 -12.43 7.46 -12.26
N VAL A 98 -11.18 7.02 -12.12
CA VAL A 98 -10.54 6.09 -13.04
C VAL A 98 -10.29 4.77 -12.34
N GLU A 99 -10.99 3.74 -12.74
CA GLU A 99 -10.76 2.36 -12.30
C GLU A 99 -9.76 1.68 -13.24
N VAL A 100 -8.71 1.09 -12.68
CA VAL A 100 -7.73 0.29 -13.43
C VAL A 100 -8.22 -1.15 -13.49
N LEU A 101 -8.42 -1.65 -14.70
CA LEU A 101 -8.97 -2.98 -14.96
C LEU A 101 -7.88 -4.02 -15.24
N ASN A 102 -6.74 -3.59 -15.83
CA ASN A 102 -5.64 -4.50 -16.14
C ASN A 102 -4.34 -3.72 -16.33
N VAL A 103 -3.21 -4.37 -16.03
CA VAL A 103 -1.85 -3.90 -16.36
C VAL A 103 -1.17 -5.02 -17.14
N ARG A 104 -0.83 -4.76 -18.40
CA ARG A 104 -0.32 -5.75 -19.35
C ARG A 104 0.77 -5.17 -20.25
N PRO A 105 1.57 -5.99 -20.94
CA PRO A 105 2.44 -5.47 -21.99
C PRO A 105 1.59 -4.83 -23.09
N ALA A 106 2.09 -3.77 -23.68
CA ALA A 106 1.46 -3.20 -24.87
C ALA A 106 1.65 -4.14 -26.07
N THR A 107 0.67 -4.16 -26.95
CA THR A 107 0.66 -4.95 -28.17
C THR A 107 0.68 -4.02 -29.40
N ALA A 108 0.87 -4.56 -30.57
CA ALA A 108 0.78 -3.79 -31.82
C ALA A 108 -0.57 -3.08 -32.01
N ALA A 109 -1.64 -3.65 -31.46
CA ALA A 109 -2.99 -3.06 -31.51
C ALA A 109 -3.13 -1.80 -30.63
N ASP A 110 -2.23 -1.58 -29.69
CA ASP A 110 -2.24 -0.41 -28.79
C ASP A 110 -1.52 0.79 -29.41
N GLU A 111 -0.93 0.66 -30.62
CA GLU A 111 -0.17 1.72 -31.31
C GLU A 111 0.93 2.33 -30.42
N ALA A 112 1.61 1.47 -29.65
CA ALA A 112 2.60 1.90 -28.67
C ALA A 112 3.82 2.55 -29.36
N PRO A 113 4.33 3.68 -28.85
CA PRO A 113 5.45 4.40 -29.45
C PRO A 113 6.80 3.67 -29.29
N ALA A 114 6.87 2.63 -28.46
CA ALA A 114 8.03 1.80 -28.20
C ALA A 114 7.60 0.39 -27.80
N GLU A 115 8.41 -0.62 -28.13
CA GLU A 115 8.16 -2.03 -27.83
C GLU A 115 8.04 -2.33 -26.31
N ASP A 116 8.62 -1.45 -25.50
CA ASP A 116 8.71 -1.61 -24.03
C ASP A 116 7.59 -0.89 -23.26
N CYS A 117 6.46 -0.54 -23.89
CA CYS A 117 5.36 0.12 -23.22
C CYS A 117 4.48 -0.86 -22.44
N ILE A 118 3.93 -0.36 -21.34
CA ILE A 118 2.89 -1.01 -20.55
C ILE A 118 1.54 -0.39 -20.95
N ALA A 119 0.58 -1.23 -21.26
CA ALA A 119 -0.81 -0.84 -21.44
C ALA A 119 -1.54 -0.95 -20.09
N VAL A 120 -2.22 0.12 -19.71
CA VAL A 120 -3.06 0.21 -18.53
C VAL A 120 -4.50 0.36 -19.00
N ASP A 121 -5.26 -0.72 -18.91
CA ASP A 121 -6.68 -0.72 -19.28
C ASP A 121 -7.49 -0.14 -18.13
N THR A 122 -8.34 0.83 -18.43
CA THR A 122 -9.08 1.61 -17.43
C THR A 122 -10.54 1.77 -17.82
N LEU A 123 -11.37 2.00 -16.81
CA LEU A 123 -12.75 2.45 -16.96
C LEU A 123 -12.88 3.85 -16.38
N GLN A 124 -13.35 4.80 -17.19
CA GLN A 124 -13.62 6.17 -16.77
C GLN A 124 -14.97 6.60 -17.31
N ASP A 125 -15.86 7.11 -16.44
CA ASP A 125 -17.23 7.50 -16.81
C ASP A 125 -18.00 6.40 -17.59
N GLY A 126 -17.79 5.12 -17.19
CA GLY A 126 -18.40 3.95 -17.83
C GLY A 126 -17.81 3.61 -19.22
N ARG A 127 -16.74 4.27 -19.65
CA ARG A 127 -16.08 4.04 -20.95
C ARG A 127 -14.72 3.41 -20.76
N PRO A 128 -14.38 2.36 -21.51
CA PRO A 128 -13.05 1.76 -21.50
C PRO A 128 -12.04 2.66 -22.22
N HIS A 129 -10.83 2.74 -21.64
CA HIS A 129 -9.68 3.44 -22.21
C HIS A 129 -8.42 2.62 -21.98
N THR A 130 -7.49 2.63 -22.91
CA THR A 130 -6.13 2.13 -22.71
C THR A 130 -5.16 3.30 -22.65
N ARG A 131 -4.35 3.33 -21.60
CA ARG A 131 -3.29 4.33 -21.40
C ARG A 131 -1.95 3.66 -21.54
N LEU A 132 -1.06 4.26 -22.31
CA LEU A 132 0.31 3.76 -22.49
C LEU A 132 1.26 4.44 -21.52
N SER A 133 2.13 3.66 -20.91
CA SER A 133 3.15 4.14 -19.98
C SER A 133 4.44 3.35 -20.11
N ARG A 134 5.58 3.98 -19.88
CA ARG A 134 6.86 3.28 -19.81
C ARG A 134 7.00 2.48 -18.52
N LEU A 135 6.45 2.98 -17.41
CA LEU A 135 6.51 2.35 -16.11
C LEU A 135 5.17 2.50 -15.38
N VAL A 136 4.81 1.52 -14.58
CA VAL A 136 3.62 1.55 -13.73
C VAL A 136 4.01 1.31 -12.28
N VAL A 137 3.43 2.07 -11.35
CA VAL A 137 3.60 1.85 -9.91
C VAL A 137 2.25 1.56 -9.27
N LEU A 138 2.11 0.38 -8.72
CA LEU A 138 0.92 -0.06 -8.00
C LEU A 138 0.97 0.48 -6.56
N THR A 139 0.13 1.50 -6.27
CA THR A 139 0.06 2.15 -4.95
C THR A 139 -1.29 1.92 -4.27
N THR A 140 -1.91 0.79 -4.52
CA THR A 140 -3.27 0.42 -4.07
C THR A 140 -3.38 0.07 -2.58
N GLY A 141 -2.35 0.38 -1.78
CA GLY A 141 -2.39 0.27 -0.32
C GLY A 141 -2.54 -1.17 0.18
N MET A 142 -3.30 -1.35 1.25
CA MET A 142 -3.53 -2.67 1.86
C MET A 142 -4.35 -3.60 0.95
N ASP A 143 -5.25 -3.05 0.15
CA ASP A 143 -6.12 -3.81 -0.75
C ASP A 143 -5.35 -4.40 -1.94
N GLY A 144 -4.20 -3.85 -2.25
CA GLY A 144 -3.43 -4.18 -3.47
C GLY A 144 -2.91 -5.61 -3.58
N ALA A 145 -2.98 -6.41 -2.51
CA ALA A 145 -2.54 -7.81 -2.56
C ALA A 145 -3.70 -8.82 -2.56
N GLY A 146 -4.96 -8.36 -2.58
CA GLY A 146 -6.08 -9.29 -2.54
C GLY A 146 -7.40 -8.65 -2.17
N ALA A 147 -8.15 -9.27 -1.27
CA ALA A 147 -9.49 -8.83 -0.92
C ALA A 147 -9.76 -8.89 0.59
N TRP A 148 -10.66 -8.01 1.01
CA TRP A 148 -11.37 -8.11 2.27
C TRP A 148 -12.52 -9.10 2.06
N ARG A 149 -12.57 -10.15 2.87
CA ARG A 149 -13.60 -11.18 2.71
C ARG A 149 -14.22 -11.55 4.04
N VAL A 150 -15.53 -11.61 4.05
CA VAL A 150 -16.27 -12.36 5.06
C VAL A 150 -15.95 -13.84 4.85
N PRO A 151 -15.67 -14.62 5.90
CA PRO A 151 -15.47 -16.07 5.76
C PRO A 151 -16.68 -16.73 5.06
N ALA A 152 -16.43 -17.63 4.12
CA ALA A 152 -17.50 -18.23 3.28
C ALA A 152 -18.63 -18.84 4.11
N PHE A 153 -18.30 -19.59 5.19
CA PHE A 153 -19.31 -20.21 6.06
C PHE A 153 -20.24 -19.21 6.76
N ILE A 154 -19.86 -17.92 6.82
CA ILE A 154 -20.69 -16.83 7.34
C ILE A 154 -21.44 -16.16 6.18
N ALA A 155 -20.74 -15.84 5.09
CA ALA A 155 -21.33 -15.16 3.93
C ALA A 155 -22.45 -15.99 3.27
N ASP A 156 -22.26 -17.31 3.20
CA ASP A 156 -23.21 -18.24 2.60
C ASP A 156 -24.44 -18.50 3.51
N ALA A 157 -24.29 -18.26 4.82
CA ALA A 157 -25.33 -18.53 5.81
C ALA A 157 -26.23 -17.31 6.10
N LEU A 158 -25.77 -16.09 5.80
CA LEU A 158 -26.44 -14.86 6.25
C LEU A 158 -26.88 -13.96 5.08
N PRO A 159 -28.00 -13.23 5.25
CA PRO A 159 -28.36 -12.15 4.34
C PRO A 159 -27.26 -11.08 4.29
N ALA A 160 -27.04 -10.51 3.11
CA ALA A 160 -25.95 -9.53 2.88
C ALA A 160 -26.08 -8.26 3.74
N ASP A 161 -27.30 -7.87 4.12
CA ASP A 161 -27.58 -6.72 4.98
C ASP A 161 -27.34 -7.01 6.48
N ARG A 162 -27.08 -8.26 6.86
CA ARG A 162 -26.86 -8.70 8.24
C ARG A 162 -25.39 -9.00 8.56
N CYS A 163 -24.54 -9.03 7.55
CA CYS A 163 -23.14 -9.35 7.69
C CYS A 163 -22.27 -8.43 6.86
N HIS A 164 -21.31 -7.78 7.49
CA HIS A 164 -20.33 -6.91 6.81
C HIS A 164 -18.90 -7.32 7.16
N HIS A 165 -17.98 -7.09 6.21
CA HIS A 165 -16.58 -7.02 6.56
C HIS A 165 -16.28 -5.67 7.26
N SER A 166 -15.32 -5.64 8.19
CA SER A 166 -14.93 -4.43 8.92
C SER A 166 -14.45 -3.27 8.03
N SER A 167 -14.15 -3.53 6.77
CA SER A 167 -13.74 -2.53 5.77
C SER A 167 -14.87 -2.10 4.82
N ASP A 168 -16.06 -2.63 4.99
CA ASP A 168 -17.23 -2.21 4.22
C ASP A 168 -17.75 -0.83 4.67
N ALA A 169 -18.56 -0.22 3.83
CA ALA A 169 -19.27 1.02 4.15
C ALA A 169 -20.45 0.74 5.10
N ILE A 170 -20.16 0.47 6.37
CA ILE A 170 -21.15 0.17 7.40
C ILE A 170 -21.84 1.46 7.84
N ASP A 171 -23.16 1.51 7.74
CA ASP A 171 -23.97 2.53 8.39
C ASP A 171 -24.21 2.11 9.86
N PHE A 172 -23.38 2.58 10.75
CA PHE A 172 -23.48 2.28 12.18
C PHE A 172 -24.77 2.79 12.82
N THR A 173 -25.46 3.74 12.24
CA THR A 173 -26.75 4.22 12.79
C THR A 173 -27.81 3.13 12.78
N GLN A 174 -27.74 2.21 11.83
CA GLN A 174 -28.61 1.04 11.73
C GLN A 174 -28.39 0.01 12.85
N LEU A 175 -27.25 0.11 13.57
CA LEU A 175 -26.93 -0.81 14.67
C LEU A 175 -27.47 -0.35 16.02
N HIS A 176 -28.17 0.78 16.07
CA HIS A 176 -28.81 1.28 17.29
C HIS A 176 -29.78 0.24 17.87
N GLY A 177 -29.66 -0.09 19.14
CA GLY A 177 -30.49 -1.08 19.81
C GLY A 177 -30.22 -2.54 19.43
N GLN A 178 -29.30 -2.82 18.50
CA GLN A 178 -29.01 -4.17 18.02
C GLN A 178 -27.96 -4.89 18.87
N ARG A 179 -28.01 -6.22 18.91
CA ARG A 179 -26.98 -7.12 19.41
C ARG A 179 -25.97 -7.33 18.29
N VAL A 180 -24.75 -6.90 18.47
CA VAL A 180 -23.70 -6.93 17.42
C VAL A 180 -22.62 -7.96 17.78
N GLY A 181 -22.40 -8.92 16.89
CA GLY A 181 -21.27 -9.85 16.96
C GLY A 181 -20.09 -9.31 16.18
N VAL A 182 -18.90 -9.28 16.76
CA VAL A 182 -17.66 -8.92 16.06
C VAL A 182 -16.70 -10.10 16.07
N LEU A 183 -16.31 -10.57 14.88
CA LEU A 183 -15.36 -11.67 14.73
C LEU A 183 -13.96 -11.15 14.42
N GLY A 184 -13.02 -11.29 15.34
CA GLY A 184 -11.62 -10.88 15.18
C GLY A 184 -11.04 -10.28 16.45
N HIS A 185 -9.71 -10.08 16.49
CA HIS A 185 -9.01 -9.57 17.66
C HIS A 185 -8.06 -8.41 17.35
N GLY A 186 -7.94 -8.06 16.08
CA GLY A 186 -7.04 -7.01 15.62
C GLY A 186 -7.62 -5.61 15.83
N ALA A 187 -6.90 -4.65 15.33
CA ALA A 187 -7.27 -3.25 15.42
C ALA A 187 -8.66 -2.95 14.84
N ALA A 188 -8.99 -3.50 13.66
CA ALA A 188 -10.29 -3.30 13.03
C ALA A 188 -11.44 -3.83 13.89
N ALA A 189 -11.25 -4.96 14.59
CA ALA A 189 -12.26 -5.54 15.47
C ALA A 189 -12.65 -4.57 16.58
N PHE A 190 -11.66 -4.03 17.31
CA PHE A 190 -11.92 -3.08 18.39
C PHE A 190 -12.43 -1.72 17.89
N ASP A 191 -11.92 -1.23 16.75
CA ASP A 191 -12.39 0.03 16.16
C ASP A 191 -13.86 -0.06 15.73
N ASN A 192 -14.28 -1.17 15.11
CA ASN A 192 -15.68 -1.40 14.72
C ASN A 192 -16.57 -1.65 15.94
N ALA A 193 -16.09 -2.39 16.96
CA ALA A 193 -16.80 -2.56 18.23
C ALA A 193 -17.09 -1.21 18.89
N VAL A 194 -16.09 -0.32 18.99
CA VAL A 194 -16.25 1.03 19.52
C VAL A 194 -17.23 1.86 18.69
N ALA A 195 -17.19 1.73 17.37
CA ALA A 195 -18.12 2.44 16.48
C ALA A 195 -19.57 1.98 16.71
N ALA A 196 -19.83 0.67 16.81
CA ALA A 196 -21.14 0.12 17.11
C ALA A 196 -21.66 0.55 18.49
N LEU A 197 -20.80 0.53 19.53
CA LEU A 197 -21.16 0.99 20.86
C LEU A 197 -21.54 2.48 20.89
N ARG A 198 -20.76 3.30 20.21
CA ARG A 198 -21.06 4.76 20.09
C ARG A 198 -22.35 5.04 19.34
N ALA A 199 -22.69 4.19 18.39
CA ALA A 199 -23.97 4.28 17.66
C ALA A 199 -25.16 3.78 18.48
N GLY A 200 -24.95 3.28 19.70
CA GLY A 200 -26.02 2.84 20.59
C GLY A 200 -26.41 1.38 20.41
N ALA A 201 -25.51 0.51 19.99
CA ALA A 201 -25.77 -0.93 19.98
C ALA A 201 -26.16 -1.42 21.38
N ARG A 202 -27.18 -2.32 21.44
CA ARG A 202 -27.68 -2.91 22.69
C ARG A 202 -26.58 -3.71 23.41
N SER A 203 -25.81 -4.47 22.65
CA SER A 203 -24.63 -5.19 23.15
C SER A 203 -23.62 -5.38 22.02
N VAL A 204 -22.35 -5.50 22.36
CA VAL A 204 -21.30 -5.91 21.44
C VAL A 204 -20.50 -7.04 22.07
N ASP A 205 -20.53 -8.20 21.41
CA ASP A 205 -19.76 -9.38 21.78
C ASP A 205 -18.65 -9.61 20.74
N LEU A 206 -17.38 -9.45 21.16
CA LEU A 206 -16.22 -9.59 20.32
C LEU A 206 -15.59 -10.97 20.55
N CYS A 207 -15.66 -11.85 19.53
CA CYS A 207 -15.18 -13.23 19.60
C CYS A 207 -13.88 -13.40 18.80
N PHE A 208 -12.92 -14.15 19.34
CA PHE A 208 -11.68 -14.47 18.65
C PHE A 208 -11.10 -15.83 19.03
N ARG A 209 -10.45 -16.49 18.07
CA ARG A 209 -9.92 -17.86 18.21
C ARG A 209 -8.70 -17.98 19.12
N ARG A 210 -7.91 -16.91 19.32
CA ARG A 210 -6.72 -16.95 20.18
C ARG A 210 -7.12 -17.08 21.64
N ALA A 211 -6.35 -17.85 22.42
CA ALA A 211 -6.56 -17.97 23.86
C ALA A 211 -6.25 -16.68 24.63
N ARG A 212 -5.42 -15.81 24.05
CA ARG A 212 -5.02 -14.53 24.66
C ARG A 212 -4.76 -13.49 23.57
N LEU A 213 -5.04 -12.22 23.86
CA LEU A 213 -4.62 -11.11 23.01
C LEU A 213 -3.09 -10.96 23.02
N PRO A 214 -2.46 -10.65 21.89
CA PRO A 214 -1.06 -10.24 21.86
C PRO A 214 -0.85 -9.03 22.79
N ARG A 215 0.28 -8.97 23.48
CA ARG A 215 0.61 -7.88 24.42
C ARG A 215 1.82 -7.07 23.97
N VAL A 216 2.66 -7.64 23.09
CA VAL A 216 3.87 -7.01 22.56
C VAL A 216 3.60 -6.64 21.12
N ASN A 217 3.94 -5.40 20.74
CA ASN A 217 3.86 -4.94 19.36
C ASN A 217 5.23 -5.02 18.69
N PRO A 218 5.52 -6.05 17.88
CA PRO A 218 6.82 -6.20 17.24
C PRO A 218 7.09 -5.11 16.18
N HIS A 219 6.05 -4.46 15.68
CA HIS A 219 6.21 -3.35 14.72
C HIS A 219 7.00 -2.18 15.30
N ARG A 220 6.94 -1.96 16.62
CA ARG A 220 7.70 -0.89 17.28
C ARG A 220 9.22 -1.10 17.20
N HIS A 221 9.65 -2.35 17.22
CA HIS A 221 11.07 -2.67 17.12
C HIS A 221 11.65 -2.35 15.73
N ILE A 222 10.86 -2.57 14.67
CA ILE A 222 11.34 -2.35 13.29
C ILE A 222 11.09 -0.93 12.77
N GLU A 223 10.39 -0.07 13.50
CA GLU A 223 10.22 1.35 13.17
C GLU A 223 11.52 2.15 13.44
N ASN A 224 12.67 1.66 12.95
CA ASN A 224 13.95 2.34 13.02
C ASN A 224 14.55 2.55 11.62
N ALA A 225 15.36 3.60 11.47
CA ALA A 225 15.91 4.00 10.19
C ALA A 225 16.71 2.88 9.49
N GLY A 226 17.46 2.08 10.24
CA GLY A 226 18.26 0.99 9.69
C GLY A 226 17.41 -0.06 9.00
N LEU A 227 16.41 -0.62 9.69
CA LEU A 227 15.52 -1.62 9.13
C LEU A 227 14.64 -1.04 8.01
N LEU A 228 14.04 0.14 8.21
CA LEU A 228 13.18 0.76 7.20
C LEU A 228 13.94 1.09 5.90
N THR A 229 15.23 1.41 5.98
CA THR A 229 16.05 1.74 4.81
C THR A 229 16.62 0.49 4.14
N HIS A 230 17.08 -0.50 4.91
CA HIS A 230 17.95 -1.56 4.38
C HIS A 230 17.33 -2.95 4.39
N TYR A 231 16.07 -3.11 4.82
CA TYR A 231 15.41 -4.41 4.92
C TYR A 231 15.50 -5.24 3.64
N ALA A 232 15.29 -4.64 2.48
CA ALA A 232 15.31 -5.33 1.19
C ALA A 232 16.67 -5.96 0.83
N ARG A 233 17.76 -5.52 1.50
CA ARG A 233 19.12 -6.06 1.32
C ARG A 233 19.46 -7.20 2.27
N LEU A 234 18.57 -7.54 3.20
CA LEU A 234 18.77 -8.70 4.06
C LEU A 234 18.70 -9.99 3.24
N PRO A 235 19.46 -11.03 3.63
CA PRO A 235 19.33 -12.36 3.03
C PRO A 235 17.88 -12.87 3.11
N ASP A 236 17.47 -13.65 2.11
CA ASP A 236 16.11 -14.19 2.01
C ASP A 236 15.68 -14.94 3.27
N ALA A 237 16.57 -15.74 3.85
CA ALA A 237 16.31 -16.47 5.08
C ALA A 237 15.92 -15.53 6.23
N ILE A 238 16.58 -14.37 6.36
CA ILE A 238 16.28 -13.38 7.40
C ILE A 238 14.94 -12.68 7.11
N ARG A 239 14.70 -12.26 5.85
CA ARG A 239 13.42 -11.64 5.44
C ARG A 239 12.25 -12.57 5.71
N TRP A 240 12.42 -13.86 5.38
CA TRP A 240 11.41 -14.90 5.64
C TRP A 240 11.15 -15.09 7.14
N GLN A 241 12.20 -15.23 7.95
CA GLN A 241 12.07 -15.38 9.40
C GLN A 241 11.35 -14.19 10.04
N VAL A 242 11.68 -12.96 9.62
CA VAL A 242 10.99 -11.76 10.11
C VAL A 242 9.52 -11.80 9.73
N ALA A 243 9.19 -12.03 8.45
CA ALA A 243 7.80 -12.10 8.01
C ALA A 243 7.00 -13.20 8.73
N SER A 244 7.60 -14.38 8.92
CA SER A 244 7.01 -15.50 9.66
C SER A 244 6.80 -15.16 11.14
N HIS A 245 7.76 -14.49 11.76
CA HIS A 245 7.63 -14.04 13.17
C HIS A 245 6.43 -13.11 13.32
N PHE A 246 6.29 -12.10 12.46
CA PHE A 246 5.16 -11.16 12.50
C PHE A 246 3.81 -11.86 12.33
N ARG A 247 3.71 -12.85 11.43
CA ARG A 247 2.48 -13.64 11.26
C ARG A 247 2.14 -14.50 12.46
N ARG A 248 3.15 -15.03 13.15
CA ARG A 248 2.97 -15.88 14.33
C ARG A 248 2.55 -15.10 15.57
N VAL A 249 3.27 -14.01 15.88
CA VAL A 249 3.04 -13.25 17.11
C VAL A 249 1.88 -12.28 17.00
N ASP A 250 1.68 -11.70 15.78
CA ASP A 250 0.69 -10.65 15.52
C ASP A 250 0.94 -9.38 16.36
N GLN A 251 0.02 -8.43 16.34
CA GLN A 251 0.12 -7.20 17.12
C GLN A 251 -1.09 -7.04 18.05
N PRO A 252 -0.91 -6.39 19.21
CA PRO A 252 -2.02 -6.09 20.08
C PRO A 252 -3.00 -5.11 19.40
N PRO A 253 -4.28 -5.14 19.79
CA PRO A 253 -5.19 -4.08 19.43
C PRO A 253 -4.66 -2.72 19.93
N PRO A 254 -5.00 -1.60 19.28
CA PRO A 254 -4.61 -0.28 19.74
C PRO A 254 -5.11 -0.04 21.16
N ARG A 255 -4.21 0.45 22.03
CA ARG A 255 -4.54 0.68 23.44
C ARG A 255 -5.77 1.55 23.63
N GLY A 256 -5.89 2.62 22.81
CA GLY A 256 -7.03 3.54 22.88
C GLY A 256 -8.36 2.85 22.56
N SER A 257 -8.43 2.09 21.44
CA SER A 257 -9.64 1.39 21.04
C SER A 257 -10.01 0.29 22.04
N PHE A 258 -9.01 -0.46 22.52
CA PHE A 258 -9.22 -1.47 23.58
C PHE A 258 -9.80 -0.84 24.84
N GLN A 259 -9.17 0.21 25.37
CA GLN A 259 -9.64 0.88 26.60
C GLN A 259 -11.02 1.51 26.42
N GLN A 260 -11.30 2.08 25.23
CA GLN A 260 -12.63 2.64 24.95
C GLN A 260 -13.70 1.54 24.94
N ALA A 261 -13.46 0.42 24.25
CA ALA A 261 -14.42 -0.69 24.24
C ALA A 261 -14.70 -1.20 25.67
N CYS A 262 -13.66 -1.42 26.48
CA CYS A 262 -13.78 -1.93 27.83
C CYS A 262 -14.51 -0.98 28.81
N ARG A 263 -14.69 0.30 28.49
CA ARG A 263 -15.48 1.24 29.32
C ARG A 263 -16.99 1.06 29.20
N TRP A 264 -17.44 0.37 28.15
CA TRP A 264 -18.86 0.16 27.92
C TRP A 264 -19.34 -1.08 28.67
N PRO A 265 -20.37 -0.98 29.54
CA PRO A 265 -20.87 -2.11 30.33
C PRO A 265 -21.50 -3.22 29.47
N ASN A 266 -21.94 -2.88 28.25
CA ASN A 266 -22.56 -3.77 27.29
C ASN A 266 -21.54 -4.29 26.21
N PHE A 267 -20.21 -4.15 26.48
CA PHE A 267 -19.14 -4.78 25.70
C PHE A 267 -18.61 -6.02 26.40
N LYS A 268 -18.46 -7.11 25.65
CA LYS A 268 -17.77 -8.34 26.12
C LYS A 268 -16.79 -8.84 25.07
N ALA A 269 -15.65 -9.35 25.54
CA ALA A 269 -14.64 -9.99 24.68
C ALA A 269 -14.45 -11.46 25.10
N HIS A 270 -14.53 -12.35 24.12
CA HIS A 270 -14.51 -13.80 24.29
C HIS A 270 -13.26 -14.37 23.60
N ALA A 271 -12.26 -14.71 24.41
CA ALA A 271 -11.03 -15.37 23.94
C ALA A 271 -11.26 -16.88 23.76
N ALA A 272 -10.47 -17.54 22.91
CA ALA A 272 -10.64 -18.95 22.55
C ALA A 272 -12.09 -19.30 22.12
N CYS A 273 -12.73 -18.36 21.42
CA CYS A 273 -14.14 -18.44 20.99
C CYS A 273 -14.23 -18.33 19.46
N PRO A 274 -13.74 -19.32 18.69
CA PRO A 274 -14.00 -19.37 17.26
C PRO A 274 -15.51 -19.58 17.02
N TRP A 275 -16.00 -19.07 15.91
CA TRP A 275 -17.35 -19.40 15.46
C TRP A 275 -17.28 -20.70 14.67
N ASP A 276 -17.98 -21.74 15.16
CA ASP A 276 -17.98 -23.07 14.57
C ASP A 276 -19.11 -23.21 13.54
N GLU A 277 -20.26 -22.60 13.81
CA GLU A 277 -21.42 -22.60 12.94
C GLU A 277 -22.18 -21.27 13.06
N VAL A 278 -22.72 -20.80 11.93
CA VAL A 278 -23.57 -19.61 11.86
C VAL A 278 -24.85 -19.95 11.09
N ARG A 279 -26.00 -19.55 11.60
CA ARG A 279 -27.31 -19.79 10.99
C ARG A 279 -28.17 -18.54 11.04
N TRP A 280 -28.88 -18.29 9.95
CA TRP A 280 -29.97 -17.33 9.89
C TRP A 280 -31.29 -18.01 10.27
N THR A 281 -32.00 -17.50 11.27
CA THR A 281 -33.28 -18.07 11.74
C THR A 281 -34.51 -17.43 11.08
N GLY A 282 -34.30 -16.44 10.20
CA GLY A 282 -35.35 -15.59 9.64
C GLY A 282 -35.49 -14.22 10.31
N HIS A 283 -34.95 -14.08 11.55
CA HIS A 283 -34.95 -12.82 12.31
C HIS A 283 -33.68 -12.60 13.12
N ASP A 284 -33.01 -13.65 13.60
CA ASP A 284 -31.78 -13.61 14.39
C ASP A 284 -30.66 -14.39 13.71
N ILE A 285 -29.43 -14.03 14.05
CA ILE A 285 -28.22 -14.76 13.70
C ILE A 285 -27.83 -15.63 14.90
N ASP A 286 -27.95 -16.94 14.76
CA ASP A 286 -27.44 -17.90 15.73
C ASP A 286 -26.00 -18.27 15.43
N VAL A 287 -25.12 -18.11 16.42
CA VAL A 287 -23.71 -18.47 16.34
C VAL A 287 -23.40 -19.52 17.40
N HIS A 288 -22.90 -20.66 16.96
CA HIS A 288 -22.45 -21.74 17.83
C HIS A 288 -20.94 -21.68 17.99
N THR A 289 -20.48 -21.83 19.23
CA THR A 289 -19.06 -21.82 19.60
C THR A 289 -18.80 -22.86 20.68
N SER A 290 -17.54 -23.18 20.91
CA SER A 290 -17.13 -24.04 22.02
C SER A 290 -17.50 -23.48 23.42
N GLN A 291 -17.83 -22.20 23.52
CA GLN A 291 -18.22 -21.54 24.79
C GLN A 291 -19.72 -21.35 24.95
N GLY A 292 -20.53 -21.86 24.00
CA GLY A 292 -21.95 -21.74 24.02
C GLY A 292 -22.51 -21.08 22.77
N ARG A 293 -23.78 -20.67 22.86
CA ARG A 293 -24.54 -20.09 21.76
C ARG A 293 -24.70 -18.59 21.97
N PHE A 294 -24.50 -17.84 20.89
CA PHE A 294 -24.76 -16.40 20.82
C PHE A 294 -25.89 -16.10 19.84
N GLN A 295 -26.61 -15.04 20.11
CA GLN A 295 -27.64 -14.51 19.21
C GLN A 295 -27.34 -13.07 18.89
N PHE A 296 -27.26 -12.75 17.59
CA PHE A 296 -26.99 -11.41 17.10
C PHE A 296 -28.07 -10.95 16.14
N ASP A 297 -28.21 -9.64 15.99
CA ASP A 297 -29.02 -9.01 14.98
C ASP A 297 -28.16 -8.60 13.77
N HIS A 298 -26.87 -8.39 14.00
CA HIS A 298 -25.89 -8.00 12.99
C HIS A 298 -24.50 -8.53 13.34
N VAL A 299 -23.68 -8.87 12.33
CA VAL A 299 -22.31 -9.32 12.54
C VAL A 299 -21.30 -8.53 11.71
N ILE A 300 -20.12 -8.27 12.30
CA ILE A 300 -19.01 -7.58 11.64
C ILE A 300 -17.79 -8.51 11.66
N CYS A 301 -17.35 -8.93 10.47
CA CYS A 301 -16.19 -9.78 10.31
C CYS A 301 -14.92 -8.94 10.18
N ALA A 302 -14.16 -8.82 11.27
CA ALA A 302 -12.85 -8.16 11.31
C ALA A 302 -11.72 -9.19 11.12
N THR A 303 -11.87 -10.03 10.11
CA THR A 303 -11.01 -11.20 9.83
C THR A 303 -9.76 -10.88 9.01
N GLY A 304 -9.60 -9.61 8.64
CA GLY A 304 -8.44 -9.09 7.96
C GLY A 304 -8.49 -9.29 6.45
N HIS A 305 -7.34 -9.08 5.82
CA HIS A 305 -7.16 -9.12 4.38
C HIS A 305 -6.60 -10.48 3.95
N ALA A 306 -7.20 -11.08 2.92
CA ALA A 306 -6.70 -12.30 2.31
C ALA A 306 -5.81 -11.97 1.10
N LEU A 307 -4.61 -12.59 1.05
CA LEU A 307 -3.77 -12.53 -0.14
C LEU A 307 -4.45 -13.33 -1.25
N ASP A 308 -4.87 -12.63 -2.29
CA ASP A 308 -5.51 -13.22 -3.48
C ASP A 308 -5.30 -12.33 -4.70
N LEU A 309 -4.24 -12.61 -5.45
CA LEU A 309 -3.89 -11.81 -6.62
C LEU A 309 -4.96 -11.92 -7.73
N ALA A 310 -5.71 -13.02 -7.78
CA ALA A 310 -6.77 -13.22 -8.77
C ALA A 310 -8.01 -12.34 -8.49
N ALA A 311 -8.20 -11.90 -7.24
CA ALA A 311 -9.27 -10.98 -6.88
C ALA A 311 -9.00 -9.53 -7.32
N ARG A 312 -7.82 -9.25 -7.87
CA ARG A 312 -7.38 -7.90 -8.27
C ARG A 312 -7.36 -7.79 -9.80
N PRO A 313 -8.31 -7.03 -10.40
CA PRO A 313 -8.37 -6.89 -11.86
C PRO A 313 -7.06 -6.42 -12.46
N GLU A 314 -6.44 -5.39 -11.86
CA GLU A 314 -5.17 -4.82 -12.33
C GLU A 314 -4.00 -5.81 -12.33
N LEU A 315 -4.12 -6.95 -11.64
CA LEU A 315 -3.09 -7.97 -11.56
C LEU A 315 -3.32 -9.18 -12.48
N GLN A 316 -4.42 -9.22 -13.24
CA GLN A 316 -4.78 -10.41 -14.03
C GLN A 316 -3.66 -10.87 -14.98
N SER A 317 -3.08 -9.96 -15.74
CA SER A 317 -1.96 -10.27 -16.64
C SER A 317 -0.62 -10.38 -15.89
N LEU A 318 -0.48 -9.64 -14.80
CA LEU A 318 0.76 -9.56 -14.03
C LEU A 318 0.98 -10.80 -13.14
N ALA A 319 -0.06 -11.27 -12.45
CA ALA A 319 0.04 -12.34 -11.43
C ALA A 319 0.63 -13.66 -11.95
N PRO A 320 0.34 -14.15 -13.17
CA PRO A 320 0.97 -15.35 -13.72
C PRO A 320 2.42 -15.14 -14.14
N ALA A 321 2.82 -13.91 -14.49
CA ALA A 321 4.13 -13.59 -15.04
C ALA A 321 5.20 -13.28 -13.98
N ILE A 322 4.80 -12.86 -12.77
CA ILE A 322 5.74 -12.45 -11.71
C ILE A 322 6.23 -13.60 -10.86
N ALA A 323 7.49 -13.53 -10.43
CA ALA A 323 8.07 -14.43 -9.45
C ALA A 323 7.39 -14.27 -8.08
N ARG A 324 7.19 -15.38 -7.39
CA ARG A 324 6.73 -15.42 -6.01
C ARG A 324 7.83 -15.92 -5.10
N TRP A 325 7.71 -15.75 -3.80
CA TRP A 325 8.70 -16.24 -2.85
C TRP A 325 8.94 -17.75 -2.98
N GLN A 326 7.92 -18.56 -3.21
CA GLN A 326 8.05 -19.99 -3.46
C GLN A 326 8.87 -20.35 -4.71
N ASP A 327 8.99 -19.43 -5.66
CA ASP A 327 9.77 -19.64 -6.90
C ASP A 327 11.27 -19.34 -6.70
N ARG A 328 11.65 -18.69 -5.59
CA ARG A 328 13.01 -18.17 -5.33
C ARG A 328 13.61 -18.63 -4.01
N PHE A 329 12.79 -19.02 -3.04
CA PHE A 329 13.26 -19.38 -1.71
C PHE A 329 12.50 -20.56 -1.14
N THR A 330 13.23 -21.55 -0.66
CA THR A 330 12.69 -22.72 0.05
C THR A 330 13.01 -22.57 1.54
N PRO A 331 12.03 -22.29 2.40
CA PRO A 331 12.25 -22.20 3.83
C PRO A 331 12.49 -23.60 4.44
N PRO A 332 13.11 -23.67 5.64
CA PRO A 332 13.12 -24.90 6.44
C PRO A 332 11.71 -25.46 6.64
N ALA A 333 11.57 -26.78 6.78
CA ALA A 333 10.29 -27.46 6.83
C ALA A 333 9.38 -26.96 8.00
N ASP A 334 9.98 -26.60 9.14
CA ASP A 334 9.30 -26.04 10.31
C ASP A 334 8.90 -24.55 10.16
N GLN A 335 9.34 -23.89 9.07
CA GLN A 335 9.07 -22.49 8.80
C GLN A 335 8.23 -22.30 7.51
N THR A 336 7.63 -23.34 7.00
CA THR A 336 6.75 -23.24 5.82
C THR A 336 5.52 -22.39 6.14
N HIS A 337 5.16 -21.49 5.20
CA HIS A 337 4.01 -20.61 5.34
C HIS A 337 3.39 -20.30 3.97
N PRO A 338 2.27 -20.94 3.59
CA PRO A 338 1.70 -20.84 2.23
C PRO A 338 1.40 -19.40 1.80
N VAL A 339 0.87 -18.58 2.71
CA VAL A 339 0.54 -17.18 2.39
C VAL A 339 1.81 -16.36 2.10
N LEU A 340 2.90 -16.54 2.86
CA LEU A 340 4.16 -15.84 2.58
C LEU A 340 4.79 -16.33 1.28
N ALA A 341 4.72 -17.63 1.01
CA ALA A 341 5.21 -18.26 -0.21
C ALA A 341 4.53 -17.70 -1.48
N ALA A 342 3.27 -17.33 -1.37
CA ALA A 342 2.47 -16.77 -2.47
C ALA A 342 2.69 -15.27 -2.72
N HIS A 343 3.37 -14.55 -1.81
CA HIS A 343 3.71 -13.14 -2.05
C HIS A 343 4.67 -12.99 -3.23
N PRO A 344 4.58 -11.89 -4.01
CA PRO A 344 5.57 -11.57 -5.03
C PRO A 344 6.99 -11.44 -4.43
N TYR A 345 7.96 -11.97 -5.17
CA TYR A 345 9.37 -11.75 -4.91
C TYR A 345 9.83 -10.53 -5.71
N LEU A 346 10.05 -9.42 -5.01
CA LEU A 346 10.35 -8.13 -5.63
C LEU A 346 11.86 -7.83 -5.59
N GLY A 347 12.34 -7.09 -6.57
CA GLY A 347 13.68 -6.54 -6.60
C GLY A 347 13.88 -5.42 -5.56
N GLU A 348 15.10 -4.87 -5.51
CA GLU A 348 15.51 -3.91 -4.46
C GLU A 348 14.67 -2.63 -4.46
N HIS A 349 14.18 -2.20 -5.61
CA HIS A 349 13.45 -0.94 -5.79
C HIS A 349 11.93 -1.13 -5.94
N TYR A 350 11.38 -2.26 -5.46
CA TYR A 350 9.97 -2.66 -5.57
C TYR A 350 9.56 -3.15 -6.98
N GLU A 351 10.47 -3.27 -7.93
CA GLU A 351 10.18 -3.82 -9.24
C GLU A 351 9.75 -5.28 -9.15
N CYS A 352 8.74 -5.65 -9.92
CA CYS A 352 8.36 -7.03 -10.11
C CYS A 352 9.47 -7.77 -10.87
N LEU A 353 9.70 -9.02 -10.52
CA LEU A 353 10.67 -9.87 -11.21
C LEU A 353 9.93 -10.96 -11.99
N PRO A 354 10.40 -11.34 -13.18
CA PRO A 354 9.74 -12.37 -13.96
C PRO A 354 9.86 -13.73 -13.27
N ARG A 355 8.80 -14.54 -13.34
CA ARG A 355 8.81 -15.92 -12.84
C ARG A 355 9.85 -16.75 -13.60
N THR A 356 9.81 -16.67 -14.91
CA THR A 356 10.79 -17.28 -15.81
C THR A 356 11.48 -16.14 -16.57
N PRO A 357 12.81 -15.99 -16.46
CA PRO A 357 13.53 -14.99 -17.24
C PRO A 357 13.37 -15.24 -18.75
N GLY A 358 13.16 -14.18 -19.52
CA GLY A 358 13.02 -14.22 -20.97
C GLY A 358 12.36 -12.95 -21.51
N ILE A 359 12.52 -12.68 -22.82
CA ILE A 359 12.03 -11.44 -23.46
C ILE A 359 10.55 -11.23 -23.23
N ASP A 360 9.72 -12.25 -23.37
CA ASP A 360 8.26 -12.15 -23.22
C ASP A 360 7.77 -11.83 -21.81
N SER A 361 8.64 -11.94 -20.81
CA SER A 361 8.31 -11.67 -19.40
C SER A 361 9.03 -10.46 -18.81
N ASP A 362 9.95 -9.84 -19.52
CA ASP A 362 10.75 -8.73 -19.01
C ASP A 362 9.92 -7.46 -18.76
N TRP A 363 8.76 -7.34 -19.41
CA TRP A 363 7.83 -6.23 -19.18
C TRP A 363 7.42 -6.10 -17.70
N VAL A 364 7.40 -7.20 -16.92
CA VAL A 364 7.03 -7.15 -15.51
C VAL A 364 7.99 -6.30 -14.68
N THR A 365 9.26 -6.16 -15.13
CA THR A 365 10.27 -5.32 -14.46
C THR A 365 9.97 -3.83 -14.56
N ARG A 366 9.02 -3.46 -15.43
CA ARG A 366 8.50 -2.09 -15.58
C ARG A 366 7.33 -1.79 -14.65
N VAL A 367 6.89 -2.78 -13.86
CA VAL A 367 5.82 -2.65 -12.87
C VAL A 367 6.43 -2.71 -11.47
N PHE A 368 6.17 -1.70 -10.67
CA PHE A 368 6.66 -1.58 -9.29
C PHE A 368 5.49 -1.79 -8.32
N ALA A 369 5.66 -2.65 -7.33
CA ALA A 369 4.61 -2.96 -6.35
C ALA A 369 4.87 -2.23 -5.01
N PHE A 370 4.40 -0.99 -4.92
CA PHE A 370 4.48 -0.18 -3.69
C PHE A 370 3.16 -0.23 -2.91
N ASN A 371 2.79 -1.42 -2.49
CA ASN A 371 1.56 -1.74 -1.75
C ASN A 371 1.79 -2.97 -0.86
N SER A 372 0.74 -3.61 -0.37
CA SER A 372 0.82 -4.80 0.49
C SER A 372 1.50 -6.02 -0.16
N LEU A 373 1.70 -6.05 -1.48
CA LEU A 373 2.49 -7.09 -2.17
C LEU A 373 3.96 -7.09 -1.73
N SER A 374 4.49 -5.94 -1.30
CA SER A 374 5.89 -5.79 -0.88
C SER A 374 6.21 -6.33 0.52
N TYR A 375 5.23 -6.88 1.22
CA TYR A 375 5.33 -7.27 2.64
C TYR A 375 6.53 -8.15 2.97
N VAL A 376 6.79 -9.21 2.22
CA VAL A 376 7.90 -10.15 2.50
C VAL A 376 9.23 -9.59 2.00
N SER A 377 9.24 -9.01 0.78
CA SER A 377 10.46 -8.52 0.13
C SER A 377 11.02 -7.25 0.76
N HIS A 378 10.14 -6.35 1.26
CA HIS A 378 10.53 -5.03 1.77
C HIS A 378 10.16 -4.79 3.25
N GLY A 379 9.58 -5.78 3.89
CA GLY A 379 9.19 -5.74 5.29
C GLY A 379 7.80 -5.17 5.55
N PRO A 380 7.24 -5.45 6.74
CA PRO A 380 5.84 -5.15 7.07
C PRO A 380 5.52 -3.66 7.21
N HIS A 381 6.53 -2.79 7.22
CA HIS A 381 6.36 -1.34 7.32
C HIS A 381 6.74 -0.56 6.06
N SER A 382 7.12 -1.24 4.98
CA SER A 382 7.64 -0.57 3.77
C SER A 382 6.67 0.46 3.17
N THR A 383 5.37 0.22 3.29
CA THR A 383 4.30 1.09 2.77
C THR A 383 3.49 1.78 3.86
N SER A 384 3.95 1.74 5.12
CA SER A 384 3.32 2.47 6.23
C SER A 384 3.66 3.96 6.18
N ILE A 385 2.92 4.78 6.92
CA ILE A 385 3.20 6.22 7.04
C ILE A 385 4.64 6.46 7.53
N SER A 386 5.11 5.70 8.52
CA SER A 386 6.49 5.77 9.02
C SER A 386 7.53 5.26 8.01
N GLY A 387 7.16 4.29 7.19
CA GLY A 387 8.03 3.70 6.17
C GLY A 387 8.27 4.61 4.95
N HIS A 388 7.32 5.47 4.59
CA HIS A 388 7.38 6.29 3.37
C HIS A 388 8.66 7.13 3.26
N LYS A 389 9.15 7.69 4.37
CA LYS A 389 10.39 8.48 4.40
C LYS A 389 11.60 7.72 3.86
N HIS A 390 11.65 6.41 4.06
CA HIS A 390 12.75 5.53 3.68
C HIS A 390 12.48 4.80 2.36
N ALA A 391 11.24 4.43 2.13
CA ALA A 391 10.81 3.64 0.98
C ALA A 391 10.70 4.46 -0.31
N LEU A 392 10.13 5.68 -0.25
CA LEU A 392 9.94 6.52 -1.44
C LEU A 392 11.26 6.89 -2.16
N PRO A 393 12.34 7.32 -1.47
CA PRO A 393 13.61 7.59 -2.14
C PRO A 393 14.18 6.37 -2.87
N ARG A 394 14.03 5.17 -2.30
CA ARG A 394 14.48 3.92 -2.92
C ARG A 394 13.67 3.58 -4.16
N LEU A 395 12.34 3.65 -4.08
CA LEU A 395 11.44 3.42 -5.20
C LEU A 395 11.73 4.41 -6.36
N VAL A 396 11.82 5.69 -6.04
CA VAL A 396 12.08 6.75 -7.04
C VAL A 396 13.44 6.56 -7.70
N ARG A 397 14.47 6.12 -6.96
CA ARG A 397 15.77 5.78 -7.54
C ARG A 397 15.65 4.66 -8.57
N GLY A 398 14.94 3.58 -8.28
CA GLY A 398 14.73 2.48 -9.24
C GLY A 398 14.00 2.94 -10.50
N ILE A 399 12.95 3.76 -10.34
CA ILE A 399 12.22 4.34 -11.46
C ILE A 399 13.12 5.21 -12.35
N THR A 400 13.85 6.14 -11.77
CA THR A 400 14.72 7.05 -12.53
C THR A 400 15.90 6.33 -13.16
N GLN A 401 16.47 5.34 -12.46
CA GLN A 401 17.51 4.47 -13.01
C GLN A 401 17.00 3.72 -14.25
N ARG A 402 15.82 3.12 -14.17
CA ARG A 402 15.24 2.40 -15.31
C ARG A 402 15.00 3.32 -16.51
N LEU A 403 14.38 4.49 -16.26
CA LEU A 403 14.13 5.48 -17.30
C LEU A 403 15.41 5.98 -17.98
N PHE A 404 16.49 6.15 -17.20
CA PHE A 404 17.79 6.55 -17.72
C PHE A 404 18.43 5.43 -18.57
N LEU A 405 18.45 4.21 -18.05
CA LEU A 405 19.05 3.07 -18.73
C LEU A 405 18.33 2.72 -20.07
N ASP A 406 17.03 2.90 -20.12
CA ASP A 406 16.27 2.72 -21.36
C ASP A 406 16.72 3.67 -22.49
N GLN A 407 17.36 4.80 -22.16
CA GLN A 407 17.86 5.79 -23.10
C GLN A 407 19.40 5.75 -23.26
N ALA A 408 20.08 4.84 -22.57
CA ALA A 408 21.54 4.79 -22.56
C ALA A 408 22.15 4.61 -23.98
N HIS A 409 21.42 3.96 -24.87
CA HIS A 409 21.86 3.72 -26.27
C HIS A 409 21.98 5.01 -27.09
N THR A 410 21.28 6.11 -26.75
CA THR A 410 21.38 7.38 -27.45
C THR A 410 22.41 8.33 -26.81
N LEU A 411 22.92 8.03 -25.61
CA LEU A 411 23.71 8.95 -24.81
C LEU A 411 24.95 9.47 -25.54
N VAL A 412 25.70 8.58 -26.19
CA VAL A 412 26.93 8.97 -26.90
C VAL A 412 26.61 9.85 -28.11
N ASP A 413 25.60 9.47 -28.87
CA ASP A 413 25.17 10.23 -30.05
C ASP A 413 24.64 11.62 -29.63
N ASP A 414 23.93 11.73 -28.54
CA ASP A 414 23.40 12.97 -28.01
C ASP A 414 24.53 13.90 -27.54
N LEU A 415 25.57 13.34 -26.87
CA LEU A 415 26.76 14.07 -26.48
C LEU A 415 27.55 14.57 -27.70
N GLN A 416 27.69 13.75 -28.75
CA GLN A 416 28.38 14.13 -29.97
C GLN A 416 27.64 15.20 -30.79
N ARG A 417 26.29 15.24 -30.69
CA ARG A 417 25.48 16.27 -31.34
C ARG A 417 25.40 17.58 -30.55
N TYR A 418 25.86 17.58 -29.30
CA TYR A 418 25.85 18.79 -28.46
C TYR A 418 26.92 19.77 -28.96
N ASP A 419 26.47 20.88 -29.51
CA ASP A 419 27.30 21.90 -30.15
C ASP A 419 27.09 23.32 -29.58
N THR A 420 26.42 23.41 -28.42
CA THR A 420 26.16 24.70 -27.80
C THR A 420 27.46 25.36 -27.37
N GLN A 421 27.79 26.48 -28.00
CA GLN A 421 28.97 27.28 -27.66
C GLN A 421 28.69 28.08 -26.39
N GLU A 422 29.53 27.91 -25.39
CA GLU A 422 29.45 28.67 -24.12
C GLU A 422 30.53 29.75 -24.04
N LEU A 423 31.49 29.76 -24.97
CA LEU A 423 32.60 30.70 -25.00
C LEU A 423 32.64 31.46 -26.35
N ASP A 424 32.39 32.75 -26.30
CA ASP A 424 32.63 33.66 -27.40
C ASP A 424 34.09 34.11 -27.39
N LEU A 425 34.88 33.66 -28.37
CA LEU A 425 36.27 34.08 -28.50
C LEU A 425 36.34 35.38 -29.31
N PRO A 426 37.06 36.42 -28.83
CA PRO A 426 37.33 37.61 -29.64
C PRO A 426 38.11 37.23 -30.90
N GLU A 427 37.85 37.92 -32.03
CA GLU A 427 38.47 37.65 -33.31
C GLU A 427 40.01 37.70 -33.29
N ASP A 428 40.61 38.44 -32.33
CA ASP A 428 42.02 38.64 -32.12
C ASP A 428 42.69 37.80 -31.04
N PHE A 429 41.96 36.77 -30.53
CA PHE A 429 42.47 35.93 -29.42
C PHE A 429 43.65 35.04 -29.78
N GLY A 430 44.19 35.12 -31.01
CA GLY A 430 45.47 34.53 -31.40
C GLY A 430 45.56 33.00 -31.43
N ILE A 431 44.44 32.30 -31.22
CA ILE A 431 44.36 30.84 -31.33
C ILE A 431 43.94 30.49 -32.75
N LYS A 432 44.87 30.03 -33.57
CA LYS A 432 44.51 29.41 -34.83
C LYS A 432 43.63 28.19 -34.55
N PRO A 433 42.48 28.01 -35.24
CA PRO A 433 41.70 26.79 -35.06
C PRO A 433 42.60 25.58 -35.34
N ALA A 434 42.66 24.65 -34.43
CA ALA A 434 43.37 23.40 -34.63
C ALA A 434 42.80 22.73 -35.91
N ALA A 435 43.67 22.34 -36.82
CA ALA A 435 43.26 21.51 -37.95
C ALA A 435 42.58 20.28 -37.35
N SER A 436 41.36 19.97 -37.83
CA SER A 436 40.52 18.88 -37.40
C SER A 436 41.39 17.58 -37.26
N GLU A 437 41.73 17.19 -36.06
CA GLU A 437 42.36 15.88 -35.84
C GLU A 437 41.32 14.81 -36.19
N PRO A 438 41.71 13.80 -36.96
CA PRO A 438 40.79 12.70 -37.25
C PRO A 438 40.40 12.01 -35.90
N THR A 439 39.12 11.90 -35.65
CA THR A 439 38.56 11.20 -34.49
C THR A 439 39.21 9.83 -34.34
N PRO A 440 39.87 9.52 -33.21
CA PRO A 440 40.45 8.21 -33.03
C PRO A 440 39.37 7.15 -33.07
N SER A 441 39.55 6.18 -33.94
CA SER A 441 38.68 5.02 -34.08
C SER A 441 38.64 4.26 -32.74
N LEU A 442 37.48 3.92 -32.24
CA LEU A 442 37.29 3.08 -31.04
C LEU A 442 37.99 1.69 -31.10
N ALA A 443 38.54 1.32 -32.27
CA ALA A 443 39.33 0.08 -32.43
C ALA A 443 40.75 0.12 -31.81
N ALA A 444 41.18 1.26 -31.24
CA ALA A 444 42.53 1.40 -30.64
C ALA A 444 42.51 1.34 -29.10
N LEU A 445 41.36 1.09 -28.46
CA LEU A 445 41.21 1.01 -27.00
C LEU A 445 40.71 -0.37 -26.55
N ALA A 446 40.89 -1.45 -27.33
CA ALA A 446 40.65 -2.83 -26.95
C ALA A 446 41.94 -3.50 -26.48
#